data_0d98cf859798c0cc3f468af0c566a4f4
#
_entry.id   0d98cf859798c0cc3f468af0c566a4f4
#
_cell.length_a   1.000
_cell.length_b   1.000
_cell.length_c   1.000
_cell.angle_alpha   90.00
_cell.angle_beta   90.00
_cell.angle_gamma   90.00
#
_symmetry.space_group_name_H-M   'P 1'
#
loop_
_entity.id
_entity.type
_entity.pdbx_description
1 polymer ?
#
loop_
_entity_poly.entity_id
_entity_poly.type
_entity_poly.pdbx_seq_one_letter_code
_entity_poly.pdbx_strand_id
1 'polypeptide(L)'
;DVEGTKDFLMQGGEAVFTLHTRREYSIQSTAEWLTYELKGDQLHVVVSPMLDGTDYREGTLTVQSGKNEWSATCVQRGLSGTYTMMHTRNDGKRYTGSCTFTATDEKGVYDLIAKDVPLNNGVPFKAVLTDGRLVINFDNQYLGFISPNYIYLCAYDKAANVLTWGGNIMSVSY
;
A
#
# COMPACT_ATOMS: atom_id res chain seq x y z
N ASP A 1 -21.87 13.91 -10.96
CA ASP A 1 -21.27 15.16 -10.53
C ASP A 1 -19.77 14.95 -10.30
N VAL A 2 -18.98 15.96 -10.68
CA VAL A 2 -17.52 15.97 -10.45
C VAL A 2 -17.27 16.75 -9.17
N GLU A 3 -17.50 16.12 -8.03
CA GLU A 3 -17.27 16.75 -6.72
C GLU A 3 -16.90 15.71 -5.67
N GLY A 4 -16.17 16.15 -4.66
CA GLY A 4 -15.81 15.36 -3.50
C GLY A 4 -14.43 14.71 -3.60
N THR A 5 -14.18 13.82 -2.65
CA THR A 5 -12.91 13.08 -2.53
C THR A 5 -13.09 11.65 -2.98
N LYS A 6 -12.11 11.14 -3.74
CA LYS A 6 -11.98 9.73 -4.11
C LYS A 6 -10.68 9.16 -3.57
N ASP A 7 -10.78 8.09 -2.82
CA ASP A 7 -9.63 7.38 -2.26
C ASP A 7 -9.23 6.22 -3.16
N PHE A 8 -7.93 6.09 -3.39
CA PHE A 8 -7.31 5.02 -4.15
C PHE A 8 -6.21 4.35 -3.31
N LEU A 9 -6.07 3.06 -3.50
CA LEU A 9 -4.94 2.32 -2.96
C LEU A 9 -3.70 2.54 -3.85
N MET A 10 -2.56 2.06 -3.39
CA MET A 10 -1.29 2.24 -4.10
C MET A 10 -1.25 1.66 -5.52
N GLN A 11 -2.10 0.69 -5.82
CA GLN A 11 -2.22 0.11 -7.17
C GLN A 11 -2.86 1.07 -8.18
N GLY A 12 -3.41 2.17 -7.70
CA GLY A 12 -4.19 3.06 -8.54
C GLY A 12 -5.59 2.55 -8.82
N GLY A 13 -6.13 2.99 -9.92
CA GLY A 13 -7.47 2.58 -10.34
C GLY A 13 -8.16 3.60 -11.21
N GLU A 14 -9.45 3.41 -11.40
CA GLU A 14 -10.30 4.27 -12.21
C GLU A 14 -11.50 4.75 -11.40
N ALA A 15 -11.89 6.01 -11.62
CA ALA A 15 -13.16 6.57 -11.17
C ALA A 15 -13.89 7.19 -12.36
N VAL A 16 -15.20 7.04 -12.40
CA VAL A 16 -16.04 7.58 -13.47
C VAL A 16 -16.95 8.65 -12.90
N PHE A 17 -16.94 9.81 -13.52
CA PHE A 17 -17.82 10.93 -13.21
C PHE A 17 -18.71 11.23 -14.42
N THR A 18 -19.98 11.58 -14.20
CA THR A 18 -20.87 12.00 -15.24
C THR A 18 -20.89 13.52 -15.34
N LEU A 19 -20.67 14.04 -16.55
CA LEU A 19 -20.72 15.47 -16.85
C LEU A 19 -22.10 15.85 -17.34
N HIS A 20 -22.82 16.64 -16.56
CA HIS A 20 -24.17 17.15 -16.93
C HIS A 20 -24.09 18.55 -17.53
N THR A 21 -23.18 18.77 -18.47
CA THR A 21 -23.10 20.07 -19.15
C THR A 21 -23.23 19.92 -20.67
N ARG A 22 -23.95 20.86 -21.29
CA ARG A 22 -24.06 20.99 -22.75
C ARG A 22 -23.22 22.15 -23.28
N ARG A 23 -22.51 22.86 -22.40
CA ARG A 23 -21.65 23.99 -22.76
C ARG A 23 -20.22 23.48 -22.95
N GLU A 24 -19.43 24.29 -23.64
CA GLU A 24 -17.99 24.08 -23.71
C GLU A 24 -17.39 24.09 -22.31
N TYR A 25 -16.43 23.21 -22.07
CA TYR A 25 -15.74 23.09 -20.82
C TYR A 25 -14.26 22.72 -21.06
N SER A 26 -13.45 23.00 -20.06
CA SER A 26 -12.05 22.54 -19.98
C SER A 26 -11.86 21.65 -18.77
N ILE A 27 -10.90 20.74 -18.86
CA ILE A 27 -10.55 19.84 -17.78
C ILE A 27 -9.05 20.00 -17.50
N GLN A 28 -8.70 20.11 -16.24
CA GLN A 28 -7.31 20.24 -15.79
C GLN A 28 -7.04 19.25 -14.66
N SER A 29 -5.86 18.67 -14.67
CA SER A 29 -5.32 17.87 -13.59
C SER A 29 -4.11 18.56 -12.98
N THR A 30 -3.99 18.54 -11.66
CA THR A 30 -2.86 19.11 -10.94
C THR A 30 -1.65 18.18 -10.88
N ALA A 31 -1.78 16.93 -11.36
CA ALA A 31 -0.74 15.93 -11.21
C ALA A 31 -0.64 15.02 -12.45
N GLU A 32 0.57 14.69 -12.87
CA GLU A 32 0.84 13.81 -14.02
C GLU A 32 0.33 12.37 -13.81
N TRP A 33 0.30 11.90 -12.58
CA TRP A 33 -0.20 10.58 -12.22
C TRP A 33 -1.73 10.46 -12.21
N LEU A 34 -2.43 11.59 -12.36
CA LEU A 34 -3.87 11.72 -12.41
C LEU A 34 -4.27 12.13 -13.84
N THR A 35 -4.60 11.17 -14.67
CA THR A 35 -4.98 11.37 -16.06
C THR A 35 -6.48 11.20 -16.26
N TYR A 36 -7.01 11.64 -17.39
CA TYR A 36 -8.42 11.50 -17.68
C TYR A 36 -8.68 11.24 -19.17
N GLU A 37 -9.79 10.59 -19.44
CA GLU A 37 -10.35 10.37 -20.78
C GLU A 37 -11.83 10.68 -20.77
N LEU A 38 -12.31 11.34 -21.80
CA LEU A 38 -13.72 11.64 -21.96
C LEU A 38 -14.38 10.65 -22.92
N LYS A 39 -15.45 9.98 -22.49
CA LYS A 39 -16.24 9.03 -23.26
C LYS A 39 -17.72 9.45 -23.23
N GLY A 40 -18.13 10.22 -24.24
CA GLY A 40 -19.48 10.81 -24.25
C GLY A 40 -19.65 11.84 -23.14
N ASP A 41 -20.58 11.59 -22.22
CA ASP A 41 -20.80 12.38 -21.01
C ASP A 41 -20.08 11.84 -19.76
N GLN A 42 -19.27 10.79 -19.93
CA GLN A 42 -18.51 10.17 -18.84
C GLN A 42 -17.05 10.61 -18.87
N LEU A 43 -16.61 11.14 -17.75
CA LEU A 43 -15.22 11.47 -17.48
C LEU A 43 -14.57 10.31 -16.69
N HIS A 44 -13.74 9.55 -17.36
CA HIS A 44 -12.94 8.49 -16.80
C HIS A 44 -11.65 9.08 -16.26
N VAL A 45 -11.44 8.98 -14.97
CA VAL A 45 -10.25 9.46 -14.29
C VAL A 45 -9.40 8.28 -13.91
N VAL A 46 -8.16 8.26 -14.37
CA VAL A 46 -7.23 7.16 -14.15
C VAL A 46 -6.11 7.62 -13.23
N VAL A 47 -5.94 6.90 -12.14
CA VAL A 47 -4.88 7.09 -11.15
C VAL A 47 -3.81 6.02 -11.36
N SER A 48 -2.60 6.45 -11.73
CA SER A 48 -1.48 5.52 -11.95
C SER A 48 -1.01 4.87 -10.64
N PRO A 49 -0.41 3.67 -10.69
CA PRO A 49 0.18 3.05 -9.51
C PRO A 49 1.23 3.93 -8.82
N MET A 50 1.30 3.85 -7.51
CA MET A 50 2.26 4.55 -6.65
C MET A 50 3.23 3.51 -6.07
N LEU A 51 4.21 3.10 -6.88
CA LEU A 51 5.11 1.99 -6.57
C LEU A 51 6.50 2.44 -6.11
N ASP A 52 6.69 3.74 -6.00
CA ASP A 52 7.98 4.38 -5.71
C ASP A 52 8.27 4.53 -4.21
N GLY A 53 7.45 3.93 -3.36
CA GLY A 53 7.59 4.02 -1.90
C GLY A 53 7.00 5.29 -1.27
N THR A 54 6.35 6.15 -2.06
CA THR A 54 5.53 7.25 -1.53
C THR A 54 4.34 6.66 -0.77
N ASP A 55 4.03 7.21 0.40
CA ASP A 55 2.97 6.68 1.25
C ASP A 55 1.65 7.47 1.17
N TYR A 56 1.70 8.66 0.60
CA TYR A 56 0.54 9.51 0.38
C TYR A 56 0.79 10.49 -0.76
N ARG A 57 -0.20 10.65 -1.63
CA ARG A 57 -0.24 11.75 -2.59
C ARG A 57 -1.67 12.18 -2.87
N GLU A 58 -1.81 13.44 -3.26
CA GLU A 58 -3.09 14.08 -3.55
C GLU A 58 -3.00 14.84 -4.86
N GLY A 59 -4.06 14.80 -5.64
CA GLY A 59 -4.21 15.56 -6.87
C GLY A 59 -5.67 15.96 -7.09
N THR A 60 -5.87 17.06 -7.76
CA THR A 60 -7.21 17.60 -8.05
C THR A 60 -7.48 17.61 -9.54
N LEU A 61 -8.67 17.15 -9.90
CA LEU A 61 -9.22 17.29 -11.22
C LEU A 61 -10.26 18.41 -11.19
N THR A 62 -10.12 19.40 -12.05
CA THR A 62 -11.03 20.54 -12.15
C THR A 62 -11.69 20.55 -13.52
N VAL A 63 -13.01 20.70 -13.54
CA VAL A 63 -13.82 20.92 -14.73
C VAL A 63 -14.38 22.33 -14.68
N GLN A 64 -14.07 23.16 -15.68
CA GLN A 64 -14.53 24.54 -15.79
C GLN A 64 -15.42 24.72 -17.01
N SER A 65 -16.59 25.32 -16.83
CA SER A 65 -17.51 25.67 -17.90
C SER A 65 -18.06 27.10 -17.69
N GLY A 66 -17.51 28.03 -18.45
CA GLY A 66 -17.80 29.47 -18.31
C GLY A 66 -17.37 29.99 -16.94
N LYS A 67 -18.31 30.41 -16.09
CA LYS A 67 -18.03 30.88 -14.71
C LYS A 67 -18.20 29.78 -13.66
N ASN A 68 -18.63 28.61 -14.06
CA ASN A 68 -18.84 27.48 -13.14
C ASN A 68 -17.60 26.59 -13.11
N GLU A 69 -17.25 26.14 -11.90
CA GLU A 69 -16.14 25.25 -11.66
C GLU A 69 -16.58 24.14 -10.71
N TRP A 70 -16.13 22.91 -11.01
CA TRP A 70 -16.31 21.72 -10.18
C TRP A 70 -14.98 21.02 -10.03
N SER A 71 -14.71 20.50 -8.87
CA SER A 71 -13.47 19.80 -8.63
C SER A 71 -13.66 18.53 -7.81
N ALA A 72 -12.85 17.53 -8.14
CA ALA A 72 -12.71 16.29 -7.38
C ALA A 72 -11.27 16.12 -6.93
N THR A 73 -11.09 15.82 -5.66
CA THR A 73 -9.78 15.47 -5.09
C THR A 73 -9.60 13.98 -5.15
N CYS A 74 -8.49 13.53 -5.72
CA CYS A 74 -8.06 12.15 -5.73
C CYS A 74 -6.92 11.97 -4.73
N VAL A 75 -7.13 11.12 -3.74
CA VAL A 75 -6.15 10.77 -2.71
C VAL A 75 -5.68 9.37 -2.97
N GLN A 76 -4.38 9.17 -3.02
CA GLN A 76 -3.79 7.83 -3.11
C GLN A 76 -2.94 7.54 -1.89
N ARG A 77 -3.22 6.39 -1.26
CA ARG A 77 -2.55 5.95 -0.04
C ARG A 77 -1.62 4.80 -0.34
N GLY A 78 -0.45 4.83 0.31
CA GLY A 78 0.54 3.78 0.24
C GLY A 78 0.21 2.61 1.17
N LEU A 79 1.25 2.01 1.72
CA LEU A 79 1.14 0.78 2.50
C LEU A 79 0.82 1.01 3.97
N SER A 80 1.01 2.22 4.52
CA SER A 80 0.72 2.49 5.92
C SER A 80 -0.71 2.15 6.28
N GLY A 81 -0.88 1.39 7.36
CA GLY A 81 -2.19 0.94 7.83
C GLY A 81 -2.13 -0.39 8.57
N THR A 82 -3.30 -0.82 9.03
CA THR A 82 -3.46 -2.11 9.70
C THR A 82 -4.24 -3.07 8.81
N TYR A 83 -3.68 -4.26 8.63
CA TYR A 83 -4.19 -5.30 7.74
C TYR A 83 -4.43 -6.59 8.52
N THR A 84 -5.37 -7.38 8.05
CA THR A 84 -5.53 -8.76 8.53
C THR A 84 -4.39 -9.61 8.01
N MET A 85 -3.73 -10.31 8.92
CA MET A 85 -2.66 -11.23 8.59
C MET A 85 -3.10 -12.66 8.86
N MET A 86 -2.87 -13.53 7.89
CA MET A 86 -3.02 -14.98 8.08
C MET A 86 -1.66 -15.63 8.00
N HIS A 87 -1.37 -16.52 8.94
CA HIS A 87 -0.14 -17.32 8.90
C HIS A 87 -0.44 -18.78 9.19
N THR A 88 0.38 -19.65 8.65
CA THR A 88 0.29 -21.09 8.89
C THR A 88 1.55 -21.54 9.62
N ARG A 89 1.39 -22.19 10.75
CA ARG A 89 2.48 -22.78 11.50
C ARG A 89 2.96 -24.07 10.83
N ASN A 90 4.16 -24.54 11.20
CA ASN A 90 4.75 -25.78 10.69
C ASN A 90 3.90 -27.04 10.99
N ASP A 91 3.02 -27.00 12.01
CA ASP A 91 2.06 -28.05 12.32
C ASP A 91 0.77 -27.99 11.45
N GLY A 92 0.73 -27.09 10.47
CA GLY A 92 -0.42 -26.87 9.58
C GLY A 92 -1.54 -26.03 10.15
N LYS A 93 -1.48 -25.61 11.41
CA LYS A 93 -2.48 -24.76 12.02
C LYS A 93 -2.43 -23.35 11.45
N ARG A 94 -3.59 -22.81 11.13
CA ARG A 94 -3.79 -21.44 10.67
C ARG A 94 -4.18 -20.53 11.82
N TYR A 95 -3.59 -19.35 11.80
CA TYR A 95 -3.88 -18.29 12.77
C TYR A 95 -4.20 -17.01 12.00
N THR A 96 -5.10 -16.23 12.58
CA THR A 96 -5.44 -14.91 12.08
C THR A 96 -5.04 -13.89 13.12
N GLY A 97 -4.29 -12.89 12.67
CA GLY A 97 -3.87 -11.77 13.47
C GLY A 97 -3.97 -10.48 12.68
N SER A 98 -3.30 -9.45 13.12
CA SER A 98 -3.17 -8.20 12.40
C SER A 98 -1.70 -7.83 12.22
N CYS A 99 -1.41 -7.07 11.16
CA CYS A 99 -0.13 -6.42 11.00
C CYS A 99 -0.33 -4.94 10.69
N THR A 100 0.49 -4.11 11.31
CA THR A 100 0.47 -2.66 11.09
C THR A 100 1.78 -2.25 10.44
N PHE A 101 1.65 -1.59 9.29
CA PHE A 101 2.76 -0.94 8.60
C PHE A 101 2.74 0.53 8.95
N THR A 102 3.90 1.06 9.32
CA THR A 102 4.10 2.48 9.58
C THR A 102 5.27 2.97 8.73
N ALA A 103 5.03 3.96 7.87
CA ALA A 103 6.10 4.57 7.09
C ALA A 103 7.17 5.16 8.02
N THR A 104 8.43 5.02 7.63
CA THR A 104 9.56 5.64 8.30
C THR A 104 9.97 6.92 7.58
N ASP A 105 10.98 7.62 8.08
CA ASP A 105 11.57 8.79 7.41
C ASP A 105 12.28 8.41 6.10
N GLU A 106 12.60 7.14 5.91
CA GLU A 106 13.18 6.61 4.69
C GLU A 106 12.09 6.15 3.74
N LYS A 107 12.06 6.74 2.54
CA LYS A 107 11.06 6.45 1.53
C LYS A 107 11.01 4.96 1.15
N GLY A 108 9.83 4.38 1.20
CA GLY A 108 9.61 2.96 0.91
C GLY A 108 10.00 2.00 2.02
N VAL A 109 10.46 2.51 3.15
CA VAL A 109 10.79 1.68 4.32
C VAL A 109 9.70 1.81 5.36
N TYR A 110 9.23 0.67 5.84
CA TYR A 110 8.15 0.58 6.81
C TYR A 110 8.59 -0.20 8.04
N ASP A 111 8.13 0.25 9.20
CA ASP A 111 8.09 -0.57 10.40
C ASP A 111 6.84 -1.45 10.37
N LEU A 112 7.01 -2.74 10.52
CA LEU A 112 5.94 -3.72 10.56
C LEU A 112 5.83 -4.34 11.95
N ILE A 113 4.66 -4.19 12.56
CA ILE A 113 4.33 -4.82 13.85
C ILE A 113 3.20 -5.81 13.61
N ALA A 114 3.46 -7.09 13.87
CA ALA A 114 2.43 -8.12 13.83
C ALA A 114 1.86 -8.35 15.24
N LYS A 115 0.55 -8.58 15.35
CA LYS A 115 -0.16 -8.91 16.59
C LYS A 115 -0.88 -10.25 16.45
N ASP A 116 -1.08 -10.90 17.60
CA ASP A 116 -1.76 -12.20 17.70
C ASP A 116 -1.02 -13.32 16.96
N VAL A 117 0.30 -13.16 16.85
CA VAL A 117 1.23 -14.19 16.42
C VAL A 117 2.07 -14.65 17.61
N PRO A 118 2.42 -15.94 17.69
CA PRO A 118 3.05 -16.52 18.89
C PRO A 118 4.39 -15.88 19.32
N LEU A 119 5.01 -15.05 18.50
CA LEU A 119 6.36 -14.53 18.73
C LEU A 119 6.42 -13.00 18.71
N ASN A 120 5.28 -12.30 18.79
CA ASN A 120 5.32 -10.86 18.69
C ASN A 120 5.39 -10.19 20.06
N ASN A 121 6.54 -9.64 20.38
CA ASN A 121 6.76 -8.78 21.55
C ASN A 121 6.60 -7.29 21.23
N GLY A 122 5.92 -6.95 20.14
CA GLY A 122 5.74 -5.56 19.69
C GLY A 122 7.01 -4.91 19.13
N VAL A 123 8.06 -5.69 18.88
CA VAL A 123 9.28 -5.18 18.23
C VAL A 123 9.01 -5.09 16.73
N PRO A 124 9.10 -3.88 16.13
CA PRO A 124 8.91 -3.74 14.71
C PRO A 124 10.06 -4.36 13.93
N PHE A 125 9.76 -5.00 12.81
CA PHE A 125 10.76 -5.39 11.83
C PHE A 125 10.58 -4.58 10.55
N LYS A 126 11.69 -4.41 9.82
CA LYS A 126 11.72 -3.58 8.63
C LYS A 126 11.16 -4.31 7.42
N ALA A 127 10.31 -3.63 6.69
CA ALA A 127 9.82 -4.03 5.39
C ALA A 127 10.12 -2.93 4.38
N VAL A 128 10.56 -3.29 3.19
CA VAL A 128 10.93 -2.34 2.13
C VAL A 128 10.05 -2.56 0.91
N LEU A 129 9.41 -1.52 0.44
CA LEU A 129 8.67 -1.52 -0.81
C LEU A 129 9.63 -1.18 -1.95
N THR A 130 9.89 -2.15 -2.83
CA THR A 130 10.77 -1.97 -3.99
C THR A 130 10.04 -2.50 -5.23
N ASP A 131 9.88 -1.65 -6.24
CA ASP A 131 9.23 -1.99 -7.52
C ASP A 131 7.86 -2.66 -7.35
N GLY A 132 7.06 -2.15 -6.44
CA GLY A 132 5.75 -2.69 -6.12
C GLY A 132 5.76 -4.03 -5.38
N ARG A 133 6.91 -4.44 -4.86
CA ARG A 133 7.06 -5.64 -4.04
C ARG A 133 7.45 -5.27 -2.63
N LEU A 134 6.75 -5.84 -1.68
CA LEU A 134 7.13 -5.73 -0.28
C LEU A 134 8.18 -6.79 0.04
N VAL A 135 9.34 -6.34 0.46
CA VAL A 135 10.49 -7.16 0.79
C VAL A 135 10.74 -7.07 2.28
N ILE A 136 10.76 -8.21 2.96
CA ILE A 136 11.17 -8.30 4.36
C ILE A 136 12.49 -9.04 4.38
N ASN A 137 13.55 -8.33 4.78
CA ASN A 137 14.84 -8.96 4.98
C ASN A 137 14.85 -9.64 6.36
N PHE A 138 15.05 -10.95 6.39
CA PHE A 138 15.10 -11.73 7.61
C PHE A 138 16.50 -11.72 8.27
N ASP A 139 17.48 -11.12 7.63
CA ASP A 139 18.84 -11.09 8.13
C ASP A 139 18.96 -10.18 9.36
N ASN A 140 19.35 -10.77 10.49
CA ASN A 140 19.59 -10.08 11.76
C ASN A 140 18.39 -9.31 12.35
N GLN A 141 17.16 -9.60 11.95
CA GLN A 141 16.01 -8.96 12.58
C GLN A 141 15.68 -9.64 13.91
N TYR A 142 16.06 -8.97 14.98
CA TYR A 142 15.79 -9.40 16.35
C TYR A 142 14.31 -9.12 16.68
N LEU A 143 13.60 -10.17 17.12
CA LEU A 143 12.18 -10.09 17.48
C LEU A 143 11.92 -10.00 18.98
N GLY A 144 12.88 -10.34 19.80
CA GLY A 144 12.71 -10.30 21.25
C GLY A 144 13.45 -11.40 22.00
N PHE A 145 13.21 -11.43 23.31
CA PHE A 145 13.80 -12.41 24.22
C PHE A 145 12.69 -13.17 24.95
N ILE A 146 12.71 -14.47 24.81
CA ILE A 146 11.88 -15.39 25.62
C ILE A 146 12.86 -16.27 26.37
N SER A 147 13.04 -15.99 27.66
CA SER A 147 14.07 -16.63 28.51
C SER A 147 14.09 -18.14 28.32
N PRO A 148 15.26 -18.76 28.08
CA PRO A 148 16.59 -18.15 27.94
C PRO A 148 17.01 -17.78 26.50
N ASN A 149 16.08 -17.66 25.56
CA ASN A 149 16.37 -17.60 24.13
C ASN A 149 16.16 -16.20 23.54
N TYR A 150 17.09 -15.78 22.69
CA TYR A 150 16.91 -14.67 21.78
C TYR A 150 16.18 -15.15 20.54
N ILE A 151 15.17 -14.41 20.10
CA ILE A 151 14.33 -14.76 18.95
C ILE A 151 14.71 -13.86 17.78
N TYR A 152 15.03 -14.48 16.66
CA TYR A 152 15.33 -13.80 15.41
C TYR A 152 14.38 -14.28 14.31
N LEU A 153 14.10 -13.41 13.37
CA LEU A 153 13.41 -13.78 12.15
C LEU A 153 14.38 -14.57 11.26
N CYS A 154 13.94 -15.68 10.71
CA CYS A 154 14.68 -16.44 9.72
C CYS A 154 13.73 -17.03 8.67
N ALA A 155 14.25 -17.25 7.47
CA ALA A 155 13.49 -17.92 6.43
C ALA A 155 13.52 -19.44 6.62
N TYR A 156 12.46 -20.09 6.18
CA TYR A 156 12.33 -21.53 6.18
C TYR A 156 12.20 -22.04 4.75
N ASP A 157 13.19 -22.81 4.31
CA ASP A 157 13.09 -23.54 3.04
C ASP A 157 12.29 -24.82 3.27
N LYS A 158 11.06 -24.82 2.80
CA LYS A 158 10.15 -25.95 2.92
C LYS A 158 10.60 -27.16 2.11
N ALA A 159 11.26 -26.95 0.97
CA ALA A 159 11.71 -28.04 0.11
C ALA A 159 12.89 -28.79 0.72
N ALA A 160 13.84 -28.05 1.28
CA ALA A 160 15.01 -28.59 1.97
C ALA A 160 14.74 -28.94 3.44
N ASN A 161 13.59 -28.51 4.01
CA ASN A 161 13.24 -28.65 5.43
C ASN A 161 14.29 -28.07 6.39
N VAL A 162 14.86 -26.93 6.03
CA VAL A 162 15.90 -26.26 6.81
C VAL A 162 15.57 -24.80 7.07
N LEU A 163 16.05 -24.30 8.22
CA LEU A 163 16.11 -22.87 8.48
C LEU A 163 17.34 -22.30 7.77
N THR A 164 17.13 -21.23 7.03
CA THR A 164 18.22 -20.52 6.36
C THR A 164 18.51 -19.21 7.07
N TRP A 165 19.76 -18.97 7.37
CA TRP A 165 20.24 -17.74 7.97
C TRP A 165 20.75 -16.82 6.87
N GLY A 166 20.28 -15.58 6.90
CA GLY A 166 20.75 -14.51 6.01
C GLY A 166 20.12 -14.48 4.61
N GLY A 167 19.89 -13.29 4.13
CA GLY A 167 19.67 -12.97 2.73
C GLY A 167 18.37 -13.44 2.07
N ASN A 168 17.45 -14.03 2.81
CA ASN A 168 16.19 -14.50 2.21
C ASN A 168 15.12 -13.41 2.22
N ILE A 169 14.58 -13.18 1.07
CA ILE A 169 13.60 -12.14 0.77
C ILE A 169 12.25 -12.83 0.67
N MET A 170 11.29 -12.42 1.51
CA MET A 170 9.89 -12.76 1.32
C MET A 170 9.23 -11.64 0.53
N SER A 171 8.70 -11.94 -0.65
CA SER A 171 7.80 -11.03 -1.36
C SER A 171 6.37 -11.33 -0.94
N VAL A 172 5.64 -10.30 -0.53
CA VAL A 172 4.21 -10.38 -0.24
C VAL A 172 3.47 -9.72 -1.41
N SER A 173 2.56 -10.47 -2.02
CA SER A 173 1.56 -9.87 -2.91
C SER A 173 0.39 -9.36 -2.07
N TYR A 174 -0.06 -8.16 -2.29
CA TYR A 174 -1.21 -7.51 -1.66
C TYR A 174 -2.33 -7.29 -2.67
#